data_c7462ca43e8b91ee1aa9b50348a02fd1
#
_entry.id   c7462ca43e8b91ee1aa9b50348a02fd1
#
_cell.length_a   1.000
_cell.length_b   1.000
_cell.length_c   1.000
_cell.angle_alpha   90.00
_cell.angle_beta   90.00
_cell.angle_gamma   90.00
#
_symmetry.space_group_name_H-M   'P 1'
#
loop_
_entity.id
_entity.type
_entity.pdbx_description
1 polymer ?
#
loop_
_entity_poly.entity_id
_entity_poly.type
_entity_poly.pdbx_seq_one_letter_code
_entity_poly.pdbx_strand_id
1 'polypeptide(L)'
;MPFETVVPCTSVNDDLPFWQSLGLRLDAIWPADDPQVALLSGDGVRLRVERADHPAPHLRLTTRDPDLLARRTLTSPGGVAVVLDHSVPPMATPEPVAAPMIRRLADSAPWVIGRAGMHYRDLVPDRLGGAMIASHIRIPEGGPVPDMVHYHTVGFQLIFCLSGWVDLVYEDQGDPFRLHAGDAVTQPPEIRHRVLHASDGLEVLEIGAPADHVTTIDHDLRLPNGTDAARRFAGQRFVRHRADAPWRADGAQHVQETGIGAATGGVAEVRVVRGAGPIGSDAVTFGFVRAGEAVLALEGDRTVLGAGDAFVLPPGRSADLRDGAETIEVALRA
;
A
#
# COMPACT_ATOMS: atom_id res chain seq x y z
N MET A 1 26.25 13.76 1.27
CA MET A 1 25.57 13.47 2.54
C MET A 1 24.63 14.64 2.83
N PRO A 2 23.32 14.48 2.68
CA PRO A 2 22.39 15.56 3.00
C PRO A 2 22.15 15.67 4.51
N PHE A 3 22.05 16.92 4.98
CA PHE A 3 21.56 17.23 6.30
C PHE A 3 20.05 17.51 6.23
N GLU A 4 19.33 17.08 7.24
CA GLU A 4 17.92 17.37 7.45
C GLU A 4 17.71 17.94 8.85
N THR A 5 16.88 18.95 8.97
CA THR A 5 16.38 19.40 10.26
C THR A 5 15.15 18.57 10.61
N VAL A 6 15.20 17.85 11.72
CA VAL A 6 14.09 17.07 12.22
C VAL A 6 13.21 17.92 13.11
N VAL A 7 11.93 18.00 12.76
CA VAL A 7 10.92 18.75 13.51
C VAL A 7 9.87 17.74 14.02
N PRO A 8 9.80 17.53 15.35
CA PRO A 8 8.81 16.65 15.93
C PRO A 8 7.41 17.26 15.87
N CYS A 9 6.40 16.40 15.65
CA CYS A 9 4.99 16.78 15.67
C CYS A 9 4.15 15.68 16.32
N THR A 10 2.91 15.99 16.67
CA THR A 10 1.93 15.01 17.16
C THR A 10 1.17 14.34 16.03
N SER A 11 1.02 15.04 14.90
CA SER A 11 0.34 14.54 13.70
C SER A 11 0.99 15.16 12.47
N VAL A 12 1.50 14.31 11.59
CA VAL A 12 2.10 14.75 10.32
C VAL A 12 1.06 15.39 9.41
N ASN A 13 -0.15 14.83 9.36
CA ASN A 13 -1.24 15.36 8.53
C ASN A 13 -1.67 16.77 8.93
N ASP A 14 -1.69 17.06 10.24
CA ASP A 14 -2.08 18.38 10.75
C ASP A 14 -0.97 19.42 10.56
N ASP A 15 0.28 18.98 10.59
CA ASP A 15 1.46 19.84 10.47
C ASP A 15 1.80 20.22 9.01
N LEU A 16 1.54 19.32 8.06
CA LEU A 16 1.86 19.53 6.64
C LEU A 16 1.32 20.85 6.05
N PRO A 17 0.03 21.24 6.27
CA PRO A 17 -0.51 22.47 5.69
C PRO A 17 0.23 23.72 6.16
N PHE A 18 0.71 23.73 7.41
CA PHE A 18 1.51 24.83 7.93
C PHE A 18 2.81 25.01 7.14
N TRP A 19 3.59 23.93 6.98
CA TRP A 19 4.87 23.99 6.27
C TRP A 19 4.69 24.31 4.78
N GLN A 20 3.65 23.78 4.16
CA GLN A 20 3.31 24.07 2.76
C GLN A 20 2.88 25.54 2.58
N SER A 21 2.21 26.15 3.57
CA SER A 21 1.86 27.58 3.53
C SER A 21 3.09 28.51 3.54
N LEU A 22 4.22 28.02 4.03
CA LEU A 22 5.52 28.71 4.01
C LEU A 22 6.34 28.46 2.73
N GLY A 23 5.76 27.78 1.73
CA GLY A 23 6.40 27.53 0.44
C GLY A 23 7.21 26.23 0.37
N LEU A 24 7.17 25.37 1.42
CA LEU A 24 7.80 24.06 1.36
C LEU A 24 6.90 23.07 0.62
N ARG A 25 7.49 22.25 -0.23
CA ARG A 25 6.80 21.19 -0.96
C ARG A 25 7.07 19.84 -0.32
N LEU A 26 6.09 18.95 -0.37
CA LEU A 26 6.23 17.58 0.06
C LEU A 26 7.06 16.79 -0.95
N ASP A 27 8.13 16.16 -0.52
CA ASP A 27 9.01 15.32 -1.34
C ASP A 27 8.76 13.82 -1.10
N ALA A 28 8.49 13.43 0.16
CA ALA A 28 8.18 12.04 0.52
C ALA A 28 7.33 11.98 1.78
N ILE A 29 6.57 10.89 1.93
CA ILE A 29 5.73 10.65 3.10
C ILE A 29 5.57 9.15 3.33
N TRP A 30 5.53 8.71 4.59
CA TRP A 30 5.27 7.31 4.96
C TRP A 30 4.85 7.10 6.42
N PRO A 31 4.07 6.01 6.70
CA PRO A 31 3.22 5.32 5.73
C PRO A 31 2.11 6.23 5.20
N ALA A 32 1.46 5.86 4.09
CA ALA A 32 0.46 6.73 3.45
C ALA A 32 -0.87 6.81 4.22
N ASP A 33 -1.24 5.73 4.91
CA ASP A 33 -2.50 5.59 5.65
C ASP A 33 -2.49 6.29 7.03
N ASP A 34 -1.32 6.29 7.70
CA ASP A 34 -1.13 6.97 9.00
C ASP A 34 0.29 7.56 9.05
N PRO A 35 0.53 8.71 8.38
CA PRO A 35 1.87 9.24 8.21
C PRO A 35 2.60 9.47 9.53
N GLN A 36 3.78 8.87 9.62
CA GLN A 36 4.71 9.04 10.74
C GLN A 36 5.82 10.04 10.40
N VAL A 37 6.15 10.13 9.10
CA VAL A 37 7.23 10.98 8.60
C VAL A 37 6.85 11.65 7.30
N ALA A 38 7.19 12.93 7.14
CA ALA A 38 7.18 13.63 5.87
C ALA A 38 8.50 14.35 5.63
N LEU A 39 9.00 14.29 4.40
CA LEU A 39 10.15 15.09 3.95
C LEU A 39 9.63 16.26 3.11
N LEU A 40 10.10 17.44 3.44
CA LEU A 40 9.75 18.67 2.72
C LEU A 40 11.02 19.42 2.30
N SER A 41 10.94 20.11 1.17
CA SER A 41 12.00 20.99 0.71
C SER A 41 11.47 22.29 0.11
N GLY A 42 12.29 23.35 0.16
CA GLY A 42 12.03 24.65 -0.43
C GLY A 42 13.09 25.65 -0.01
N ASP A 43 13.45 26.59 -0.90
CA ASP A 43 14.38 27.68 -0.65
C ASP A 43 15.71 27.28 0.04
N GLY A 44 16.24 26.12 -0.32
CA GLY A 44 17.47 25.58 0.25
C GLY A 44 17.30 24.90 1.62
N VAL A 45 16.09 24.82 2.15
CA VAL A 45 15.76 24.14 3.40
C VAL A 45 15.28 22.72 3.11
N ARG A 46 15.68 21.77 3.95
CA ARG A 46 15.14 20.41 4.01
C ARG A 46 14.67 20.12 5.42
N LEU A 47 13.39 19.81 5.56
CA LEU A 47 12.79 19.43 6.82
C LEU A 47 12.37 17.96 6.77
N ARG A 48 12.54 17.30 7.90
CA ARG A 48 11.90 16.03 8.23
C ARG A 48 10.91 16.31 9.35
N VAL A 49 9.63 16.29 9.02
CA VAL A 49 8.55 16.35 10.01
C VAL A 49 8.27 14.92 10.45
N GLU A 50 8.31 14.66 11.77
CA GLU A 50 8.27 13.30 12.31
C GLU A 50 7.37 13.23 13.54
N ARG A 51 6.46 12.25 13.59
CA ARG A 51 5.66 11.97 14.77
C ARG A 51 6.57 11.46 15.89
N ALA A 52 6.74 12.25 16.94
CA ALA A 52 7.61 11.91 18.06
C ALA A 52 7.22 12.67 19.33
N ASP A 53 7.44 12.04 20.48
CA ASP A 53 7.17 12.63 21.79
C ASP A 53 8.34 13.50 22.31
N HIS A 54 9.46 13.56 21.58
CA HIS A 54 10.61 14.37 22.01
C HIS A 54 10.47 15.81 21.51
N PRO A 55 10.66 16.80 22.38
CA PRO A 55 10.29 18.19 22.07
C PRO A 55 11.34 18.99 21.29
N ALA A 56 12.54 18.47 21.07
CA ALA A 56 13.64 19.27 20.53
C ALA A 56 13.96 18.93 19.07
N PRO A 57 13.94 19.90 18.15
CA PRO A 57 14.51 19.73 16.82
C PRO A 57 15.99 19.32 16.89
N HIS A 58 16.43 18.47 15.99
CA HIS A 58 17.83 18.05 15.91
C HIS A 58 18.27 17.94 14.44
N LEU A 59 19.58 17.85 14.21
CA LEU A 59 20.11 17.59 12.88
C LEU A 59 20.19 16.10 12.63
N ARG A 60 19.84 15.66 11.42
CA ARG A 60 20.04 14.31 10.93
C ARG A 60 21.00 14.36 9.75
N LEU A 61 22.04 13.54 9.80
CA LEU A 61 22.98 13.36 8.70
C LEU A 61 22.77 11.95 8.11
N THR A 62 22.34 11.91 6.86
CA THR A 62 22.19 10.63 6.16
C THR A 62 23.51 10.23 5.51
N THR A 63 23.95 9.00 5.75
CA THR A 63 25.21 8.48 5.26
C THR A 63 25.09 7.00 4.88
N ARG A 64 26.03 6.53 4.03
CA ARG A 64 26.22 5.10 3.74
C ARG A 64 27.52 4.59 4.35
N ASP A 65 28.26 5.43 5.04
CA ASP A 65 29.51 5.08 5.70
C ASP A 65 29.22 4.26 6.97
N PRO A 66 29.63 2.98 7.01
CA PRO A 66 29.34 2.09 8.13
C PRO A 66 30.02 2.56 9.42
N ASP A 67 31.21 3.19 9.34
CA ASP A 67 31.93 3.67 10.51
C ASP A 67 31.25 4.88 11.15
N LEU A 68 30.65 5.75 10.33
CA LEU A 68 29.81 6.84 10.82
C LEU A 68 28.50 6.30 11.41
N LEU A 69 27.82 5.39 10.70
CA LEU A 69 26.56 4.78 11.17
C LEU A 69 26.72 4.07 12.53
N ALA A 70 27.88 3.43 12.75
CA ALA A 70 28.17 2.75 14.02
C ALA A 70 28.19 3.72 15.22
N ARG A 71 28.47 5.01 14.99
CA ARG A 71 28.49 6.03 16.04
C ARG A 71 27.10 6.49 16.46
N ARG A 72 26.10 6.32 15.61
CA ARG A 72 24.69 6.70 15.80
C ARG A 72 24.44 8.20 16.01
N THR A 73 25.23 8.85 16.85
CA THR A 73 25.09 10.29 17.16
C THR A 73 26.46 10.92 17.31
N LEU A 74 26.60 12.11 16.74
CA LEU A 74 27.74 13.02 16.96
C LEU A 74 27.24 14.23 17.74
N THR A 75 28.14 14.86 18.52
CA THR A 75 27.83 16.11 19.17
C THR A 75 28.87 17.15 18.76
N SER A 76 28.42 18.30 18.27
CA SER A 76 29.33 19.43 17.95
C SER A 76 29.93 19.99 19.21
N PRO A 77 31.06 20.74 19.11
CA PRO A 77 31.62 21.45 20.27
C PRO A 77 30.63 22.40 20.94
N GLY A 78 29.65 22.93 20.20
CA GLY A 78 28.57 23.78 20.72
C GLY A 78 27.38 23.04 21.27
N GLY A 79 27.44 21.70 21.38
CA GLY A 79 26.38 20.86 21.98
C GLY A 79 25.24 20.45 21.04
N VAL A 80 25.32 20.73 19.73
CA VAL A 80 24.28 20.31 18.77
C VAL A 80 24.40 18.81 18.51
N ALA A 81 23.33 18.09 18.74
CA ALA A 81 23.24 16.67 18.40
C ALA A 81 23.02 16.47 16.89
N VAL A 82 23.79 15.56 16.29
CA VAL A 82 23.62 15.11 14.91
C VAL A 82 23.38 13.60 14.92
N VAL A 83 22.16 13.18 14.61
CA VAL A 83 21.80 11.77 14.48
C VAL A 83 22.27 11.28 13.12
N LEU A 84 22.91 10.10 13.10
CA LEU A 84 23.44 9.47 11.90
C LEU A 84 22.53 8.31 11.50
N ASP A 85 22.09 8.31 10.24
CA ASP A 85 21.15 7.30 9.76
C ASP A 85 21.31 7.05 8.25
N HIS A 86 20.65 6.00 7.75
CA HIS A 86 20.52 5.76 6.31
C HIS A 86 19.63 6.80 5.63
N SER A 87 19.92 7.12 4.37
CA SER A 87 19.17 8.15 3.62
C SER A 87 17.71 7.79 3.39
N VAL A 88 17.44 6.52 3.15
CA VAL A 88 16.12 5.89 3.10
C VAL A 88 16.29 4.55 3.82
N PRO A 89 15.40 4.13 4.69
CA PRO A 89 15.46 2.77 5.21
C PRO A 89 15.56 1.83 4.01
N PRO A 90 16.55 0.91 3.96
CA PRO A 90 16.56 -0.09 2.93
C PRO A 90 15.22 -0.81 3.00
N MET A 91 14.52 -0.94 1.86
CA MET A 91 13.32 -1.74 1.81
C MET A 91 13.69 -3.16 2.20
N ALA A 92 13.15 -3.63 3.31
CA ALA A 92 13.25 -5.01 3.74
C ALA A 92 11.83 -5.50 3.97
N THR A 93 11.43 -6.56 3.28
CA THR A 93 10.17 -7.25 3.59
C THR A 93 10.50 -8.26 4.67
N PRO A 94 9.98 -8.09 5.89
CA PRO A 94 10.15 -9.09 6.94
C PRO A 94 9.45 -10.40 6.54
N GLU A 95 9.94 -11.53 7.08
CA GLU A 95 9.22 -12.79 6.99
C GLU A 95 7.82 -12.62 7.62
N PRO A 96 6.74 -13.01 6.94
CA PRO A 96 5.41 -12.87 7.46
C PRO A 96 5.21 -13.66 8.76
N VAL A 97 4.72 -13.01 9.80
CA VAL A 97 4.20 -13.71 10.98
C VAL A 97 2.87 -14.35 10.58
N ALA A 98 2.94 -15.62 10.20
CA ALA A 98 1.83 -16.39 9.65
C ALA A 98 0.82 -16.82 10.74
N ALA A 99 0.12 -15.86 11.34
CA ALA A 99 -0.96 -16.09 12.28
C ALA A 99 -2.32 -15.97 11.58
N PRO A 100 -3.31 -16.85 11.91
CA PRO A 100 -4.66 -16.66 11.40
C PRO A 100 -5.26 -15.37 11.98
N MET A 101 -5.93 -14.61 11.12
CA MET A 101 -6.56 -13.35 11.50
C MET A 101 -7.94 -13.22 10.85
N ILE A 102 -8.85 -12.59 11.57
CA ILE A 102 -10.16 -12.17 11.05
C ILE A 102 -10.33 -10.67 11.33
N ARG A 103 -10.76 -9.93 10.31
CA ARG A 103 -11.10 -8.52 10.40
C ARG A 103 -12.52 -8.28 9.89
N ARG A 104 -13.47 -8.16 10.78
CA ARG A 104 -14.86 -7.92 10.42
C ARG A 104 -15.09 -6.45 10.07
N LEU A 105 -15.93 -6.19 9.09
CA LEU A 105 -16.37 -4.83 8.78
C LEU A 105 -17.08 -4.19 9.99
N ALA A 106 -17.91 -4.97 10.68
CA ALA A 106 -18.66 -4.50 11.84
C ALA A 106 -17.78 -4.11 13.05
N ASP A 107 -16.60 -4.74 13.18
CA ASP A 107 -15.68 -4.51 14.31
C ASP A 107 -14.58 -3.50 13.96
N SER A 108 -14.66 -2.89 12.78
CA SER A 108 -13.65 -1.95 12.32
C SER A 108 -13.67 -0.66 13.12
N ALA A 109 -12.49 -0.16 13.46
CA ALA A 109 -12.32 1.20 13.97
C ALA A 109 -12.86 2.24 12.95
N PRO A 110 -13.14 3.47 13.38
CA PRO A 110 -13.49 4.55 12.48
C PRO A 110 -12.46 4.68 11.34
N TRP A 111 -12.93 5.11 10.18
CA TRP A 111 -12.06 5.41 9.05
C TRP A 111 -11.06 6.52 9.42
N VAL A 112 -9.80 6.32 9.08
CA VAL A 112 -8.73 7.31 9.28
C VAL A 112 -8.57 8.11 7.99
N ILE A 113 -8.48 9.45 8.10
CA ILE A 113 -8.21 10.30 6.95
C ILE A 113 -6.69 10.36 6.77
N GLY A 114 -6.21 9.90 5.63
CA GLY A 114 -4.80 9.90 5.25
C GLY A 114 -4.49 10.85 4.09
N ARG A 115 -3.49 10.48 3.28
CA ARG A 115 -3.02 11.27 2.14
C ARG A 115 -4.13 11.62 1.16
N ALA A 116 -4.10 12.82 0.60
CA ALA A 116 -5.07 13.35 -0.37
C ALA A 116 -6.54 13.33 0.10
N GLY A 117 -6.80 13.28 1.42
CA GLY A 117 -8.15 13.24 1.99
C GLY A 117 -8.86 11.89 1.84
N MET A 118 -8.16 10.84 1.43
CA MET A 118 -8.72 9.50 1.34
C MET A 118 -8.97 8.92 2.73
N HIS A 119 -10.03 8.12 2.85
CA HIS A 119 -10.39 7.44 4.09
C HIS A 119 -9.88 6.01 4.06
N TYR A 120 -9.15 5.59 5.08
CA TYR A 120 -8.51 4.29 5.19
C TYR A 120 -9.13 3.46 6.31
N ARG A 121 -9.33 2.17 6.05
CA ARG A 121 -9.64 1.14 7.03
C ARG A 121 -8.60 0.04 6.94
N ASP A 122 -7.83 -0.14 8.00
CA ASP A 122 -6.80 -1.16 8.09
C ASP A 122 -7.43 -2.55 8.19
N LEU A 123 -7.03 -3.46 7.31
CA LEU A 123 -7.52 -4.82 7.23
C LEU A 123 -6.56 -5.84 7.88
N VAL A 124 -5.32 -5.45 8.15
CA VAL A 124 -4.27 -6.29 8.76
C VAL A 124 -3.53 -5.49 9.85
N PRO A 125 -4.16 -5.27 11.03
CA PRO A 125 -3.62 -4.35 12.05
C PRO A 125 -2.23 -4.69 12.57
N ASP A 126 -1.85 -5.96 12.63
CA ASP A 126 -0.52 -6.42 13.04
C ASP A 126 0.50 -6.41 11.90
N ARG A 127 0.06 -6.03 10.68
CA ARG A 127 0.90 -5.97 9.47
C ARG A 127 1.66 -7.26 9.17
N LEU A 128 1.25 -8.40 9.75
CA LEU A 128 1.98 -9.68 9.71
C LEU A 128 3.45 -9.52 10.11
N GLY A 129 3.72 -8.76 11.17
CA GLY A 129 5.09 -8.44 11.58
C GLY A 129 5.83 -7.46 10.68
N GLY A 130 5.10 -6.66 9.90
CA GLY A 130 5.64 -5.69 8.95
C GLY A 130 5.72 -6.19 7.49
N ALA A 131 5.33 -7.44 7.24
CA ALA A 131 5.43 -8.02 5.89
C ALA A 131 4.39 -7.47 4.91
N MET A 132 3.20 -7.11 5.38
CA MET A 132 2.09 -6.69 4.51
C MET A 132 1.23 -5.62 5.17
N ILE A 133 0.78 -4.67 4.37
CA ILE A 133 -0.36 -3.80 4.66
C ILE A 133 -1.51 -4.15 3.72
N ALA A 134 -2.73 -4.15 4.23
CA ALA A 134 -3.93 -4.20 3.41
C ALA A 134 -4.91 -3.13 3.90
N SER A 135 -5.33 -2.25 3.02
CA SER A 135 -6.20 -1.13 3.30
C SER A 135 -7.46 -1.18 2.43
N HIS A 136 -8.61 -1.03 3.05
CA HIS A 136 -9.81 -0.65 2.36
C HIS A 136 -9.86 0.88 2.31
N ILE A 137 -9.80 1.45 1.13
CA ILE A 137 -9.74 2.90 0.91
C ILE A 137 -11.06 3.35 0.31
N ARG A 138 -11.56 4.50 0.78
CA ARG A 138 -12.78 5.12 0.26
C ARG A 138 -12.54 6.60 -0.04
N ILE A 139 -13.10 7.05 -1.16
CA ILE A 139 -13.25 8.47 -1.52
C ILE A 139 -14.75 8.77 -1.50
N PRO A 140 -15.28 9.41 -0.42
CA PRO A 140 -16.72 9.62 -0.30
C PRO A 140 -17.30 10.55 -1.37
N GLU A 141 -16.60 11.63 -1.67
CA GLU A 141 -16.99 12.64 -2.66
C GLU A 141 -16.13 12.47 -3.90
N GLY A 142 -16.74 12.24 -5.04
CA GLY A 142 -16.06 12.12 -6.32
C GLY A 142 -15.51 13.46 -6.82
N GLY A 143 -14.85 13.40 -7.96
CA GLY A 143 -14.27 14.56 -8.60
C GLY A 143 -12.77 14.45 -8.83
N PRO A 144 -12.09 15.55 -9.15
CA PRO A 144 -10.65 15.60 -9.28
C PRO A 144 -9.97 15.27 -7.96
N VAL A 145 -9.03 14.31 -7.98
CA VAL A 145 -8.26 13.96 -6.79
C VAL A 145 -7.02 14.86 -6.72
N PRO A 146 -6.76 15.53 -5.56
CA PRO A 146 -5.60 16.40 -5.39
C PRO A 146 -4.31 15.59 -5.20
N ASP A 147 -3.99 14.75 -6.17
CA ASP A 147 -2.83 13.88 -6.16
C ASP A 147 -1.72 14.43 -7.09
N MET A 148 -0.50 14.00 -6.83
CA MET A 148 0.69 14.33 -7.62
C MET A 148 1.32 13.06 -8.18
N VAL A 149 2.18 13.21 -9.20
CA VAL A 149 2.97 12.07 -9.67
C VAL A 149 3.85 11.57 -8.53
N HIS A 150 3.72 10.30 -8.21
CA HIS A 150 4.46 9.68 -7.11
C HIS A 150 4.74 8.21 -7.40
N TYR A 151 5.58 7.61 -6.58
CA TYR A 151 5.87 6.18 -6.61
C TYR A 151 6.09 5.64 -5.20
N HIS A 152 5.97 4.33 -5.09
CA HIS A 152 6.18 3.61 -3.83
C HIS A 152 7.43 2.74 -3.90
N THR A 153 8.27 2.80 -2.87
CA THR A 153 9.39 1.86 -2.71
C THR A 153 8.85 0.58 -2.07
N VAL A 154 8.27 -0.28 -2.90
CA VAL A 154 7.61 -1.53 -2.50
C VAL A 154 8.23 -2.74 -3.20
N GLY A 155 8.04 -3.93 -2.67
CA GLY A 155 8.29 -5.19 -3.37
C GLY A 155 7.08 -5.66 -4.18
N PHE A 156 5.87 -5.33 -3.70
CA PHE A 156 4.60 -5.64 -4.33
C PHE A 156 3.55 -4.62 -3.93
N GLN A 157 2.69 -4.22 -4.89
CA GLN A 157 1.48 -3.43 -4.60
C GLN A 157 0.37 -3.79 -5.57
N LEU A 158 -0.84 -3.90 -5.02
CA LEU A 158 -2.09 -4.18 -5.73
C LEU A 158 -3.09 -3.07 -5.43
N ILE A 159 -3.79 -2.59 -6.46
CA ILE A 159 -5.03 -1.82 -6.33
C ILE A 159 -6.14 -2.62 -7.00
N PHE A 160 -7.18 -2.96 -6.25
CA PHE A 160 -8.40 -3.61 -6.74
C PHE A 160 -9.59 -2.67 -6.52
N CYS A 161 -10.30 -2.31 -7.57
CA CYS A 161 -11.48 -1.46 -7.46
C CYS A 161 -12.68 -2.29 -6.98
N LEU A 162 -13.19 -1.99 -5.79
CA LEU A 162 -14.31 -2.70 -5.17
C LEU A 162 -15.66 -2.12 -5.62
N SER A 163 -15.76 -0.78 -5.70
CA SER A 163 -16.98 -0.05 -6.03
C SER A 163 -16.65 1.24 -6.77
N GLY A 164 -17.51 1.66 -7.68
CA GLY A 164 -17.34 2.90 -8.46
C GLY A 164 -16.26 2.76 -9.55
N TRP A 165 -15.53 3.85 -9.77
CA TRP A 165 -14.43 3.89 -10.74
C TRP A 165 -13.40 4.97 -10.37
N VAL A 166 -12.17 4.81 -10.90
CA VAL A 166 -11.08 5.76 -10.73
C VAL A 166 -10.30 5.89 -12.04
N ASP A 167 -9.95 7.13 -12.42
CA ASP A 167 -9.08 7.42 -13.56
C ASP A 167 -7.63 7.52 -13.07
N LEU A 168 -6.76 6.72 -13.69
CA LEU A 168 -5.37 6.54 -13.35
C LEU A 168 -4.47 6.76 -14.56
N VAL A 169 -3.25 7.20 -14.30
CA VAL A 169 -2.18 7.27 -15.31
C VAL A 169 -0.90 6.70 -14.72
N TYR A 170 -0.19 5.91 -15.52
CA TYR A 170 1.06 5.24 -15.13
C TYR A 170 2.18 5.54 -16.11
N GLU A 171 3.39 5.56 -15.58
CA GLU A 171 4.64 5.69 -16.33
C GLU A 171 4.76 4.61 -17.41
N ASP A 172 4.98 5.04 -18.67
CA ASP A 172 5.13 4.19 -19.85
C ASP A 172 3.97 3.23 -20.16
N GLN A 173 2.78 3.51 -19.61
CA GLN A 173 1.58 2.69 -19.85
C GLN A 173 0.55 3.39 -20.77
N GLY A 174 0.96 4.47 -21.44
CA GLY A 174 0.12 5.22 -22.39
C GLY A 174 -0.83 6.19 -21.71
N ASP A 175 -1.95 6.44 -22.39
CA ASP A 175 -2.95 7.40 -21.96
C ASP A 175 -3.62 7.00 -20.64
N PRO A 176 -4.17 7.98 -19.87
CA PRO A 176 -4.98 7.69 -18.71
C PRO A 176 -6.11 6.72 -19.03
N PHE A 177 -6.41 5.86 -18.07
CA PHE A 177 -7.50 4.90 -18.21
C PHE A 177 -8.37 4.84 -16.96
N ARG A 178 -9.59 4.38 -17.14
CA ARG A 178 -10.54 4.14 -16.05
C ARG A 178 -10.46 2.71 -15.54
N LEU A 179 -10.30 2.57 -14.23
CA LEU A 179 -10.41 1.33 -13.50
C LEU A 179 -11.83 1.25 -12.91
N HIS A 180 -12.61 0.27 -13.32
CA HIS A 180 -13.97 0.04 -12.85
C HIS A 180 -14.03 -1.00 -11.73
N ALA A 181 -15.14 -1.06 -11.01
CA ALA A 181 -15.38 -2.11 -10.03
C ALA A 181 -15.14 -3.52 -10.62
N GLY A 182 -14.30 -4.30 -9.95
CA GLY A 182 -13.82 -5.61 -10.37
C GLY A 182 -12.54 -5.60 -11.20
N ASP A 183 -12.09 -4.43 -11.71
CA ASP A 183 -10.78 -4.29 -12.32
C ASP A 183 -9.68 -4.19 -11.24
N ALA A 184 -8.46 -4.59 -11.60
CA ALA A 184 -7.30 -4.42 -10.73
C ALA A 184 -6.04 -4.02 -11.50
N VAL A 185 -5.08 -3.44 -10.82
CA VAL A 185 -3.74 -3.18 -11.36
C VAL A 185 -2.68 -3.61 -10.36
N THR A 186 -1.53 -4.08 -10.86
CA THR A 186 -0.30 -4.06 -10.07
C THR A 186 0.35 -2.70 -10.17
N GLN A 187 1.02 -2.28 -9.10
CA GLN A 187 1.95 -1.16 -9.10
C GLN A 187 3.35 -1.73 -8.83
N PRO A 188 4.11 -2.08 -9.88
CA PRO A 188 5.46 -2.56 -9.72
C PRO A 188 6.34 -1.57 -8.95
N PRO A 189 7.45 -2.03 -8.33
CA PRO A 189 8.34 -1.17 -7.57
C PRO A 189 8.71 0.11 -8.31
N GLU A 190 8.46 1.24 -7.68
CA GLU A 190 8.81 2.58 -8.16
C GLU A 190 8.19 3.02 -9.50
N ILE A 191 7.14 2.35 -10.00
CA ILE A 191 6.39 2.87 -11.13
C ILE A 191 5.72 4.20 -10.74
N ARG A 192 5.99 5.27 -11.51
CA ARG A 192 5.35 6.57 -11.29
C ARG A 192 3.91 6.50 -11.74
N HIS A 193 3.04 7.06 -10.93
CA HIS A 193 1.61 7.08 -11.23
C HIS A 193 0.92 8.27 -10.56
N ARG A 194 -0.33 8.48 -10.95
CA ARG A 194 -1.18 9.52 -10.38
C ARG A 194 -2.64 9.12 -10.47
N VAL A 195 -3.39 9.40 -9.42
CA VAL A 195 -4.86 9.37 -9.42
C VAL A 195 -5.37 10.70 -9.96
N LEU A 196 -6.24 10.68 -10.96
CA LEU A 196 -6.74 11.87 -11.64
C LEU A 196 -8.13 12.25 -11.19
N HIS A 197 -9.04 11.27 -11.15
CA HIS A 197 -10.46 11.49 -10.89
C HIS A 197 -11.07 10.25 -10.25
N ALA A 198 -12.03 10.43 -9.38
CA ALA A 198 -12.78 9.33 -8.76
C ALA A 198 -14.29 9.56 -8.90
N SER A 199 -15.06 8.47 -8.91
CA SER A 199 -16.51 8.54 -8.75
C SER A 199 -16.89 8.81 -7.29
N ASP A 200 -18.09 9.32 -7.06
CA ASP A 200 -18.68 9.36 -5.72
C ASP A 200 -18.69 7.95 -5.12
N GLY A 201 -18.29 7.84 -3.86
CA GLY A 201 -18.28 6.59 -3.13
C GLY A 201 -17.33 5.54 -3.72
N LEU A 202 -16.24 5.94 -4.40
CA LEU A 202 -15.19 5.00 -4.82
C LEU A 202 -14.69 4.21 -3.63
N GLU A 203 -14.57 2.88 -3.79
CA GLU A 203 -13.89 2.01 -2.84
C GLU A 203 -12.86 1.15 -3.55
N VAL A 204 -11.66 1.05 -2.98
CA VAL A 204 -10.59 0.20 -3.46
C VAL A 204 -9.97 -0.61 -2.33
N LEU A 205 -9.47 -1.78 -2.66
CA LEU A 205 -8.57 -2.58 -1.83
C LEU A 205 -7.15 -2.31 -2.29
N GLU A 206 -6.31 -1.80 -1.39
CA GLU A 206 -4.87 -1.64 -1.61
C GLU A 206 -4.12 -2.63 -0.75
N ILE A 207 -3.18 -3.36 -1.34
CA ILE A 207 -2.29 -4.29 -0.64
C ILE A 207 -0.87 -3.97 -1.02
N GLY A 208 -0.01 -3.78 -0.03
CA GLY A 208 1.42 -3.51 -0.20
C GLY A 208 2.31 -4.44 0.62
N ALA A 209 3.46 -4.77 0.11
CA ALA A 209 4.53 -5.49 0.80
C ALA A 209 5.89 -4.86 0.47
N PRO A 210 6.69 -4.48 1.50
CA PRO A 210 6.41 -4.52 2.92
C PRO A 210 5.33 -3.54 3.36
N ALA A 211 4.88 -3.67 4.61
CA ALA A 211 3.88 -2.76 5.20
C ALA A 211 4.40 -1.32 5.28
N ASP A 212 5.62 -1.15 5.78
CA ASP A 212 6.28 0.15 5.83
C ASP A 212 7.04 0.38 4.53
N HIS A 213 6.49 1.24 3.69
CA HIS A 213 7.11 1.64 2.43
C HIS A 213 6.99 3.15 2.22
N VAL A 214 7.96 3.71 1.50
CA VAL A 214 8.04 5.16 1.24
C VAL A 214 7.23 5.49 0.01
N THR A 215 6.39 6.52 0.12
CA THR A 215 5.77 7.23 -1.00
C THR A 215 6.61 8.46 -1.33
N THR A 216 7.21 8.49 -2.51
CA THR A 216 8.04 9.61 -2.99
C THR A 216 7.30 10.37 -4.08
N ILE A 217 7.25 11.69 -3.97
CA ILE A 217 6.68 12.58 -4.98
C ILE A 217 7.73 12.86 -6.05
N ASP A 218 7.37 12.65 -7.32
CA ASP A 218 8.20 13.01 -8.46
C ASP A 218 7.71 14.34 -9.05
N HIS A 219 8.45 15.41 -8.76
CA HIS A 219 8.08 16.75 -9.20
C HIS A 219 8.42 17.03 -10.66
N ASP A 220 9.28 16.22 -11.26
CA ASP A 220 9.86 16.47 -12.59
C ASP A 220 9.12 15.70 -13.69
N LEU A 221 8.71 14.46 -13.40
CA LEU A 221 8.03 13.64 -14.39
C LEU A 221 6.61 14.14 -14.66
N ARG A 222 6.27 14.21 -15.96
CA ARG A 222 4.91 14.49 -16.42
C ARG A 222 4.30 13.21 -16.98
N LEU A 223 3.06 12.91 -16.58
CA LEU A 223 2.29 11.78 -17.12
C LEU A 223 1.07 12.30 -17.90
N PRO A 224 0.71 11.63 -19.02
CA PRO A 224 1.36 10.46 -19.60
C PRO A 224 2.72 10.80 -20.27
N ASN A 225 3.63 9.82 -20.29
CA ASN A 225 4.99 9.99 -20.81
C ASN A 225 5.36 9.02 -21.96
N GLY A 226 4.39 8.30 -22.49
CA GLY A 226 4.58 7.33 -23.57
C GLY A 226 4.08 5.94 -23.24
N THR A 227 4.43 4.97 -24.09
CA THR A 227 4.03 3.57 -23.95
C THR A 227 5.22 2.65 -24.20
N ASP A 228 5.59 1.87 -23.20
CA ASP A 228 6.53 0.76 -23.31
C ASP A 228 6.00 -0.45 -22.54
N ALA A 229 5.19 -1.27 -23.19
CA ALA A 229 4.60 -2.47 -22.59
C ALA A 229 5.64 -3.54 -22.18
N ALA A 230 6.87 -3.44 -22.67
CA ALA A 230 7.95 -4.37 -22.32
C ALA A 230 8.73 -3.92 -21.08
N ARG A 231 8.56 -2.67 -20.66
CA ARG A 231 9.29 -2.13 -19.51
C ARG A 231 9.07 -2.96 -18.26
N ARG A 232 10.17 -3.13 -17.53
CA ARG A 232 10.18 -3.79 -16.22
C ARG A 232 10.66 -2.82 -15.16
N PHE A 233 10.01 -2.88 -14.01
CA PHE A 233 10.33 -2.12 -12.81
C PHE A 233 10.82 -3.13 -11.75
N ALA A 234 12.10 -3.10 -11.41
CA ALA A 234 12.74 -4.10 -10.55
C ALA A 234 12.41 -5.57 -10.95
N GLY A 235 12.37 -5.84 -12.28
CA GLY A 235 12.06 -7.16 -12.82
C GLY A 235 10.56 -7.47 -13.00
N GLN A 236 9.67 -6.68 -12.42
CA GLN A 236 8.22 -6.85 -12.51
C GLN A 236 7.62 -6.06 -13.67
N ARG A 237 6.42 -6.42 -14.10
CA ARG A 237 5.66 -5.71 -15.14
C ARG A 237 4.36 -5.15 -14.56
N PHE A 238 3.92 -4.03 -15.12
CA PHE A 238 2.56 -3.55 -14.91
C PHE A 238 1.54 -4.52 -15.51
N VAL A 239 0.45 -4.76 -14.78
CA VAL A 239 -0.69 -5.55 -15.24
C VAL A 239 -1.96 -4.78 -14.93
N ARG A 240 -2.86 -4.75 -15.90
CA ARG A 240 -4.24 -4.32 -15.72
C ARG A 240 -5.16 -5.52 -15.94
N HIS A 241 -5.71 -6.05 -14.85
CA HIS A 241 -6.76 -7.04 -14.87
C HIS A 241 -8.11 -6.37 -15.12
N ARG A 242 -8.96 -7.00 -15.90
CA ARG A 242 -10.32 -6.53 -16.22
C ARG A 242 -11.36 -7.43 -15.59
N ALA A 243 -12.45 -6.84 -15.07
CA ALA A 243 -13.58 -7.58 -14.49
C ALA A 243 -14.26 -8.51 -15.49
N ASP A 244 -14.19 -8.18 -16.79
CA ASP A 244 -14.74 -8.99 -17.89
C ASP A 244 -13.78 -10.12 -18.38
N ALA A 245 -12.65 -10.31 -17.71
CA ALA A 245 -11.75 -11.42 -17.98
C ALA A 245 -12.48 -12.78 -17.84
N PRO A 246 -12.08 -13.79 -18.62
CA PRO A 246 -12.78 -15.08 -18.60
C PRO A 246 -12.64 -15.78 -17.25
N TRP A 247 -13.74 -16.40 -16.81
CA TRP A 247 -13.78 -17.28 -15.66
C TRP A 247 -13.38 -18.70 -16.07
N ARG A 248 -12.44 -19.30 -15.38
CA ARG A 248 -12.08 -20.71 -15.53
C ARG A 248 -12.83 -21.54 -14.48
N ALA A 249 -13.46 -22.62 -14.91
CA ALA A 249 -14.06 -23.58 -13.96
C ALA A 249 -12.95 -24.35 -13.21
N ASP A 250 -13.13 -24.51 -11.90
CA ASP A 250 -12.26 -25.25 -11.01
C ASP A 250 -13.13 -26.02 -9.99
N GLY A 251 -13.55 -27.24 -10.37
CA GLY A 251 -14.56 -27.97 -9.62
C GLY A 251 -15.90 -27.25 -9.58
N ALA A 252 -16.40 -26.97 -8.38
CA ALA A 252 -17.62 -26.18 -8.15
C ALA A 252 -17.36 -24.67 -8.16
N GLN A 253 -16.10 -24.26 -8.20
CA GLN A 253 -15.69 -22.86 -8.21
C GLN A 253 -15.42 -22.36 -9.63
N HIS A 254 -15.40 -21.04 -9.74
CA HIS A 254 -14.91 -20.32 -10.92
C HIS A 254 -13.85 -19.34 -10.47
N VAL A 255 -12.73 -19.30 -11.17
CA VAL A 255 -11.56 -18.50 -10.85
C VAL A 255 -11.25 -17.56 -12.00
N GLN A 256 -11.02 -16.29 -11.68
CA GLN A 256 -10.36 -15.35 -12.57
C GLN A 256 -8.90 -15.22 -12.17
N GLU A 257 -8.02 -15.61 -13.08
CA GLU A 257 -6.59 -15.39 -12.93
C GLU A 257 -6.26 -13.97 -13.38
N THR A 258 -5.63 -13.18 -12.52
CA THR A 258 -5.33 -11.78 -12.83
C THR A 258 -4.07 -11.59 -13.68
N GLY A 259 -3.24 -12.63 -13.79
CA GLY A 259 -1.93 -12.57 -14.45
C GLY A 259 -0.83 -11.89 -13.62
N ILE A 260 -1.16 -11.48 -12.39
CA ILE A 260 -0.25 -10.76 -11.51
C ILE A 260 0.92 -11.64 -11.06
N GLY A 261 0.66 -12.92 -10.77
CA GLY A 261 1.72 -13.87 -10.39
C GLY A 261 2.84 -13.95 -11.43
N ALA A 262 2.50 -14.11 -12.70
CA ALA A 262 3.48 -14.11 -13.78
C ALA A 262 4.17 -12.76 -13.97
N ALA A 263 3.48 -11.66 -13.72
CA ALA A 263 4.02 -10.31 -13.89
C ALA A 263 5.00 -9.93 -12.78
N THR A 264 4.77 -10.42 -11.56
CA THR A 264 5.62 -10.17 -10.38
C THR A 264 6.76 -11.18 -10.23
N GLY A 265 6.82 -12.22 -11.11
CA GLY A 265 7.78 -13.30 -10.97
C GLY A 265 7.48 -14.23 -9.78
N GLY A 266 6.21 -14.27 -9.35
CA GLY A 266 5.73 -15.11 -8.27
C GLY A 266 5.83 -14.49 -6.87
N VAL A 267 6.17 -13.21 -6.76
CA VAL A 267 6.17 -12.48 -5.46
C VAL A 267 4.77 -12.50 -4.83
N ALA A 268 3.75 -12.32 -5.65
CA ALA A 268 2.36 -12.43 -5.21
C ALA A 268 1.49 -13.08 -6.28
N GLU A 269 0.57 -13.95 -5.86
CA GLU A 269 -0.50 -14.49 -6.70
C GLU A 269 -1.81 -13.80 -6.32
N VAL A 270 -2.58 -13.34 -7.31
CA VAL A 270 -3.87 -12.68 -7.07
C VAL A 270 -4.94 -13.34 -7.92
N ARG A 271 -6.03 -13.76 -7.28
CA ARG A 271 -7.17 -14.40 -7.93
C ARG A 271 -8.49 -13.82 -7.42
N VAL A 272 -9.52 -13.86 -8.26
CA VAL A 272 -10.91 -13.70 -7.81
C VAL A 272 -11.57 -15.08 -7.91
N VAL A 273 -12.15 -15.54 -6.80
CA VAL A 273 -12.75 -16.88 -6.69
C VAL A 273 -14.22 -16.73 -6.33
N ARG A 274 -15.11 -17.43 -7.03
CA ARG A 274 -16.55 -17.47 -6.72
C ARG A 274 -17.07 -18.91 -6.74
N GLY A 275 -18.16 -19.13 -5.98
CA GLY A 275 -18.81 -20.43 -5.84
C GLY A 275 -18.29 -21.20 -4.63
N ALA A 276 -19.02 -22.28 -4.28
CA ALA A 276 -18.73 -23.07 -3.09
C ALA A 276 -17.43 -23.88 -3.22
N GLY A 277 -16.60 -23.87 -2.20
CA GLY A 277 -15.38 -24.68 -2.13
C GLY A 277 -14.25 -24.04 -1.35
N PRO A 278 -13.12 -24.72 -1.22
CA PRO A 278 -11.99 -24.25 -0.43
C PRO A 278 -11.21 -23.14 -1.15
N ILE A 279 -10.67 -22.23 -0.34
CA ILE A 279 -9.72 -21.20 -0.75
C ILE A 279 -8.52 -21.22 0.20
N GLY A 280 -7.38 -20.76 -0.27
CA GLY A 280 -6.10 -20.75 0.43
C GLY A 280 -4.98 -21.30 -0.45
N SER A 281 -3.76 -21.30 0.06
CA SER A 281 -2.57 -21.73 -0.66
C SER A 281 -1.47 -22.26 0.26
N ASP A 282 -0.34 -22.68 -0.33
CA ASP A 282 0.88 -23.02 0.41
C ASP A 282 1.68 -21.79 0.88
N ALA A 283 1.16 -20.57 0.61
CA ALA A 283 1.71 -19.32 1.06
C ALA A 283 0.75 -18.64 2.05
N VAL A 284 1.22 -17.58 2.72
CA VAL A 284 0.32 -16.72 3.50
C VAL A 284 -0.71 -16.11 2.56
N THR A 285 -1.98 -16.37 2.81
CA THR A 285 -3.08 -15.93 1.96
C THR A 285 -3.93 -14.89 2.68
N PHE A 286 -3.98 -13.68 2.15
CA PHE A 286 -4.97 -12.68 2.52
C PHE A 286 -6.24 -12.92 1.68
N GLY A 287 -7.41 -12.89 2.33
CA GLY A 287 -8.71 -12.99 1.68
C GLY A 287 -9.60 -11.80 2.03
N PHE A 288 -10.32 -11.27 1.03
CA PHE A 288 -11.34 -10.24 1.21
C PHE A 288 -12.66 -10.73 0.61
N VAL A 289 -13.70 -10.85 1.44
CA VAL A 289 -15.03 -11.26 1.00
C VAL A 289 -15.70 -10.10 0.27
N ARG A 290 -15.84 -10.22 -1.04
CA ARG A 290 -16.44 -9.19 -1.88
C ARG A 290 -17.97 -9.31 -1.93
N ALA A 291 -18.49 -10.53 -1.92
CA ALA A 291 -19.91 -10.81 -1.92
C ALA A 291 -20.21 -12.17 -1.29
N GLY A 292 -21.43 -12.35 -0.79
CA GLY A 292 -21.88 -13.61 -0.18
C GLY A 292 -21.19 -13.86 1.15
N GLU A 293 -20.95 -15.15 1.47
CA GLU A 293 -20.37 -15.57 2.74
C GLU A 293 -19.20 -16.55 2.54
N ALA A 294 -18.15 -16.40 3.35
CA ALA A 294 -17.08 -17.38 3.53
C ALA A 294 -17.17 -17.99 4.93
N VAL A 295 -16.80 -19.25 5.08
CA VAL A 295 -16.71 -19.93 6.38
C VAL A 295 -15.27 -20.25 6.65
N LEU A 296 -14.70 -19.57 7.63
CA LEU A 296 -13.35 -19.83 8.12
C LEU A 296 -13.43 -20.86 9.25
N ALA A 297 -12.74 -22.00 9.09
CA ALA A 297 -12.59 -23.01 10.12
C ALA A 297 -11.18 -22.91 10.72
N LEU A 298 -11.06 -22.44 11.95
CA LEU A 298 -9.80 -22.31 12.67
C LEU A 298 -9.91 -23.05 14.01
N GLU A 299 -8.96 -23.96 14.28
CA GLU A 299 -8.82 -24.66 15.58
C GLU A 299 -10.11 -25.31 16.12
N GLY A 300 -11.02 -25.69 15.22
CA GLY A 300 -12.32 -26.30 15.58
C GLY A 300 -13.48 -25.32 15.59
N ASP A 301 -13.24 -24.03 15.64
CA ASP A 301 -14.26 -22.99 15.54
C ASP A 301 -14.58 -22.65 14.09
N ARG A 302 -15.86 -22.39 13.82
CA ARG A 302 -16.35 -21.97 12.52
C ARG A 302 -16.89 -20.55 12.60
N THR A 303 -16.24 -19.65 11.86
CA THR A 303 -16.65 -18.25 11.78
C THR A 303 -17.18 -17.95 10.38
N VAL A 304 -18.40 -17.39 10.31
CA VAL A 304 -18.99 -16.89 9.07
C VAL A 304 -18.54 -15.47 8.86
N LEU A 305 -18.02 -15.20 7.67
CA LEU A 305 -17.57 -13.88 7.20
C LEU A 305 -18.48 -13.42 6.08
N GLY A 306 -18.88 -12.16 6.10
CA GLY A 306 -19.71 -11.52 5.07
C GLY A 306 -18.95 -10.53 4.21
N ALA A 307 -19.66 -9.90 3.26
CA ALA A 307 -19.07 -8.89 2.40
C ALA A 307 -18.42 -7.74 3.20
N GLY A 308 -17.19 -7.39 2.82
CA GLY A 308 -16.36 -6.39 3.50
C GLY A 308 -15.49 -6.96 4.62
N ASP A 309 -15.66 -8.22 5.01
CA ASP A 309 -14.77 -8.88 5.97
C ASP A 309 -13.48 -9.34 5.27
N ALA A 310 -12.39 -9.33 6.03
CA ALA A 310 -11.09 -9.81 5.59
C ALA A 310 -10.54 -10.86 6.55
N PHE A 311 -9.63 -11.69 6.04
CA PHE A 311 -8.97 -12.70 6.84
C PHE A 311 -7.57 -13.01 6.30
N VAL A 312 -6.74 -13.59 7.16
CA VAL A 312 -5.44 -14.14 6.79
C VAL A 312 -5.41 -15.63 7.12
N LEU A 313 -4.97 -16.43 6.17
CA LEU A 313 -4.72 -17.85 6.33
C LEU A 313 -3.20 -18.10 6.34
N PRO A 314 -2.67 -18.79 7.36
CA PRO A 314 -1.33 -19.34 7.31
C PRO A 314 -1.14 -20.34 6.15
N PRO A 315 0.10 -20.60 5.73
CA PRO A 315 0.39 -21.60 4.71
C PRO A 315 -0.29 -22.95 4.98
N GLY A 316 -0.88 -23.54 3.96
CA GLY A 316 -1.57 -24.84 4.04
C GLY A 316 -2.90 -24.83 4.82
N ARG A 317 -3.38 -23.66 5.27
CA ARG A 317 -4.73 -23.51 5.81
C ARG A 317 -5.72 -23.09 4.74
N SER A 318 -6.98 -23.43 4.94
CA SER A 318 -8.06 -23.09 4.02
C SER A 318 -9.27 -22.50 4.74
N ALA A 319 -10.04 -21.71 4.00
CA ALA A 319 -11.41 -21.33 4.33
C ALA A 319 -12.34 -21.93 3.26
N ASP A 320 -13.62 -22.06 3.58
CA ASP A 320 -14.63 -22.58 2.65
C ASP A 320 -15.55 -21.43 2.20
N LEU A 321 -15.63 -21.19 0.89
CA LEU A 321 -16.66 -20.33 0.31
C LEU A 321 -18.01 -21.06 0.30
N ARG A 322 -19.08 -20.32 0.57
CA ARG A 322 -20.45 -20.76 0.36
C ARG A 322 -20.90 -20.48 -1.07
N ASP A 323 -22.00 -21.09 -1.46
CA ASP A 323 -22.63 -20.79 -2.75
C ASP A 323 -23.01 -19.30 -2.81
N GLY A 324 -22.73 -18.66 -3.94
CA GLY A 324 -22.91 -17.22 -4.14
C GLY A 324 -21.80 -16.32 -3.55
N ALA A 325 -20.81 -16.88 -2.86
CA ALA A 325 -19.68 -16.10 -2.37
C ALA A 325 -18.70 -15.74 -3.48
N GLU A 326 -18.08 -14.56 -3.33
CA GLU A 326 -16.96 -14.11 -4.16
C GLU A 326 -15.88 -13.49 -3.25
N THR A 327 -14.64 -13.91 -3.44
CA THR A 327 -13.50 -13.50 -2.61
C THR A 327 -12.33 -13.11 -3.49
N ILE A 328 -11.64 -12.02 -3.10
CA ILE A 328 -10.33 -11.67 -3.64
C ILE A 328 -9.29 -12.35 -2.78
N GLU A 329 -8.40 -13.11 -3.39
CA GLU A 329 -7.29 -13.79 -2.72
C GLU A 329 -5.97 -13.21 -3.17
N VAL A 330 -5.08 -12.95 -2.19
CA VAL A 330 -3.70 -12.55 -2.42
C VAL A 330 -2.78 -13.46 -1.62
N ALA A 331 -2.06 -14.32 -2.33
CA ALA A 331 -1.05 -15.17 -1.75
C ALA A 331 0.32 -14.50 -1.91
N LEU A 332 0.97 -14.17 -0.78
CA LEU A 332 2.33 -13.61 -0.76
C LEU A 332 3.33 -14.75 -0.55
N ARG A 333 4.32 -14.79 -1.43
CA ARG A 333 5.48 -15.66 -1.29
C ARG A 333 6.67 -14.84 -0.79
N ALA A 334 7.22 -15.28 0.32
CA ALA A 334 8.42 -14.71 0.90
C ALA A 334 9.65 -14.95 0.01
#